data_fe5971e8ab4eefb451aa1971ca6cfc97
#
_entry.id   fe5971e8ab4eefb451aa1971ca6cfc97
#
_cell.length_a   1.000
_cell.length_b   1.000
_cell.length_c   1.000
_cell.angle_alpha   90.00
_cell.angle_beta   90.00
_cell.angle_gamma   90.00
#
_symmetry.space_group_name_H-M   'P 1'
#
loop_
_entity.id
_entity.type
_entity.pdbx_description
1 polymer ?
#
loop_
_entity_poly.entity_id
_entity_poly.type
_entity_poly.pdbx_seq_one_letter_code
_entity_poly.pdbx_strand_id
1 'polypeptide(L)'
;MTVVRTPFAGPVVALSDVPDPVFAEQLVGAGVAVDPTGAEGPVTAVAPVDGTIVKLHPHAFALQGAAGTDVLVHVGIDTVKLKGEGFTLLAAEGDTVAAGDPVVRFTPAAITAAGYSPVVPVVVLGSTPDSVPQGTVGTTVAEGDALFEV
;
A
#
# COMPACT_ATOMS: atom_id res chain seq x y z
N MET A 1 15.00 10.38 -9.53
CA MET A 1 14.56 9.18 -8.81
C MET A 1 13.36 9.51 -7.95
N THR A 2 12.44 8.58 -7.83
CA THR A 2 11.24 8.77 -7.03
C THR A 2 11.38 8.02 -5.71
N VAL A 3 11.18 8.72 -4.60
CA VAL A 3 11.10 8.09 -3.28
C VAL A 3 9.64 7.67 -3.06
N VAL A 4 9.43 6.37 -2.84
CA VAL A 4 8.12 5.83 -2.47
C VAL A 4 8.12 5.67 -0.96
N ARG A 5 7.22 6.39 -0.28
CA ARG A 5 7.13 6.41 1.18
C ARG A 5 6.12 5.40 1.67
N THR A 6 6.28 4.98 2.92
CA THR A 6 5.33 4.06 3.52
C THR A 6 3.95 4.70 3.66
N PRO A 7 2.86 3.95 3.37
CA PRO A 7 1.52 4.46 3.61
C PRO A 7 1.14 4.53 5.10
N PHE A 8 1.83 3.81 5.96
CA PHE A 8 1.65 3.83 7.42
C PHE A 8 2.85 3.17 8.11
N ALA A 9 2.95 3.30 9.43
CA ALA A 9 4.02 2.69 10.21
C ALA A 9 3.79 1.18 10.37
N GLY A 10 4.83 0.38 10.25
CA GLY A 10 4.78 -1.06 10.47
C GLY A 10 6.01 -1.79 9.94
N PRO A 11 6.10 -3.12 10.21
CA PRO A 11 7.16 -3.94 9.65
C PRO A 11 7.00 -4.11 8.15
N VAL A 12 8.13 -4.10 7.44
CA VAL A 12 8.19 -4.27 5.99
C VAL A 12 8.52 -5.72 5.66
N VAL A 13 7.74 -6.32 4.80
CA VAL A 13 7.93 -7.70 4.35
C VAL A 13 8.09 -7.75 2.83
N ALA A 14 8.72 -8.83 2.35
CA ALA A 14 8.86 -9.04 0.91
C ALA A 14 7.51 -9.42 0.28
N LEU A 15 7.30 -9.07 -0.99
CA LEU A 15 6.09 -9.48 -1.70
C LEU A 15 5.94 -11.01 -1.75
N SER A 16 7.04 -11.75 -1.79
CA SER A 16 7.01 -13.22 -1.76
C SER A 16 6.36 -13.80 -0.51
N ASP A 17 6.27 -13.02 0.57
CA ASP A 17 5.64 -13.42 1.83
C ASP A 17 4.15 -13.06 1.89
N VAL A 18 3.64 -12.37 0.87
CA VAL A 18 2.23 -11.99 0.79
C VAL A 18 1.40 -13.20 0.36
N PRO A 19 0.29 -13.54 1.04
CA PRO A 19 -0.50 -14.72 0.73
C PRO A 19 -1.44 -14.51 -0.47
N ASP A 20 -0.90 -14.05 -1.58
CA ASP A 20 -1.61 -13.82 -2.84
C ASP A 20 -0.61 -13.96 -3.99
N PRO A 21 -0.82 -14.91 -4.93
CA PRO A 21 0.14 -15.15 -6.01
C PRO A 21 0.32 -13.94 -6.95
N VAL A 22 -0.71 -13.10 -7.13
CA VAL A 22 -0.61 -11.91 -7.98
C VAL A 22 0.46 -10.97 -7.45
N PHE A 23 0.54 -10.76 -6.14
CA PHE A 23 1.56 -9.94 -5.51
C PHE A 23 2.86 -10.71 -5.28
N ALA A 24 2.78 -11.92 -4.75
CA ALA A 24 3.96 -12.72 -4.42
C ALA A 24 4.82 -13.02 -5.66
N GLU A 25 4.21 -13.19 -6.82
CA GLU A 25 4.90 -13.44 -8.09
C GLU A 25 5.16 -12.16 -8.90
N GLN A 26 4.85 -10.99 -8.32
CA GLN A 26 5.09 -9.68 -8.91
C GLN A 26 4.43 -9.50 -10.28
N LEU A 27 3.22 -10.04 -10.45
CA LEU A 27 2.50 -10.01 -11.73
C LEU A 27 2.02 -8.62 -12.12
N VAL A 28 1.77 -7.75 -11.14
CA VAL A 28 1.36 -6.34 -11.39
C VAL A 28 2.51 -5.36 -11.26
N GLY A 29 3.61 -5.78 -10.64
CA GLY A 29 4.79 -4.96 -10.47
C GLY A 29 5.61 -5.42 -9.28
N ALA A 30 6.83 -4.89 -9.18
CA ALA A 30 7.73 -5.11 -8.06
C ALA A 30 7.45 -4.12 -6.94
N GLY A 31 7.80 -4.46 -5.72
CA GLY A 31 7.62 -3.61 -4.55
C GLY A 31 7.90 -4.33 -3.24
N VAL A 32 7.28 -3.84 -2.19
CA VAL A 32 7.32 -4.45 -0.85
C VAL A 32 5.90 -4.41 -0.26
N ALA A 33 5.72 -5.01 0.90
CA ALA A 33 4.48 -4.90 1.65
C ALA A 33 4.74 -4.40 3.06
N VAL A 34 3.75 -3.73 3.67
CA VAL A 34 3.81 -3.26 5.05
C VAL A 34 2.73 -3.96 5.84
N ASP A 35 3.09 -4.48 7.00
CA ASP A 35 2.16 -5.26 7.84
C ASP A 35 1.63 -4.40 8.99
N PRO A 36 0.32 -4.10 9.03
CA PRO A 36 -0.27 -3.31 10.10
C PRO A 36 -0.75 -4.14 11.28
N THR A 37 -0.42 -5.44 11.36
CA THR A 37 -1.00 -6.38 12.34
C THR A 37 -0.82 -5.93 13.80
N GLY A 38 0.24 -5.15 14.10
CA GLY A 38 0.47 -4.63 15.45
C GLY A 38 -0.37 -3.42 15.83
N ALA A 39 -1.17 -2.87 14.91
CA ALA A 39 -1.97 -1.68 15.20
C ALA A 39 -3.16 -2.01 16.09
N GLU A 40 -3.40 -1.18 17.11
CA GLU A 40 -4.47 -1.38 18.09
C GLU A 40 -5.79 -0.70 17.71
N GLY A 41 -5.87 -0.07 16.58
CA GLY A 41 -7.06 0.65 16.15
C GLY A 41 -7.02 0.97 14.67
N PRO A 42 -7.85 1.94 14.22
CA PRO A 42 -7.84 2.36 12.83
C PRO A 42 -6.47 2.88 12.39
N VAL A 43 -6.11 2.56 11.15
CA VAL A 43 -4.88 3.02 10.51
C VAL A 43 -5.26 3.87 9.31
N THR A 44 -4.59 5.00 9.14
CA THR A 44 -4.76 5.85 7.96
C THR A 44 -3.67 5.52 6.95
N ALA A 45 -4.06 5.02 5.78
CA ALA A 45 -3.13 4.86 4.66
C ALA A 45 -3.03 6.20 3.93
N VAL A 46 -1.80 6.68 3.80
CA VAL A 46 -1.51 7.96 3.15
C VAL A 46 -0.90 7.74 1.77
N ALA A 47 -0.91 8.78 0.93
CA ALA A 47 -0.32 8.73 -0.39
C ALA A 47 1.19 8.47 -0.27
N PRO A 48 1.73 7.45 -0.99
CA PRO A 48 3.15 7.13 -0.95
C PRO A 48 4.02 8.03 -1.83
N VAL A 49 3.42 8.77 -2.74
CA VAL A 49 4.09 9.70 -3.67
C VAL A 49 3.19 10.90 -3.93
N ASP A 50 3.79 11.99 -4.40
CA ASP A 50 3.03 13.10 -4.97
C ASP A 50 2.42 12.64 -6.30
N GLY A 51 1.17 12.95 -6.55
CA GLY A 51 0.53 12.57 -7.80
C GLY A 51 -0.97 12.74 -7.80
N THR A 52 -1.61 12.05 -8.74
CA THR A 52 -3.06 12.07 -8.91
C THR A 52 -3.63 10.68 -8.62
N ILE A 53 -4.70 10.63 -7.85
CA ILE A 53 -5.42 9.38 -7.59
C ILE A 53 -6.20 9.01 -8.85
N VAL A 54 -5.74 7.99 -9.57
CA VAL A 54 -6.38 7.55 -10.83
C VAL A 54 -7.39 6.43 -10.62
N LYS A 55 -7.27 5.69 -9.52
CA LYS A 55 -8.24 4.68 -9.09
C LYS A 55 -8.36 4.74 -7.58
N LEU A 56 -9.59 4.70 -7.08
CA LEU A 56 -9.85 4.67 -5.64
C LEU A 56 -11.02 3.76 -5.33
N HIS A 57 -10.69 2.66 -4.67
CA HIS A 57 -11.65 1.73 -4.09
C HIS A 57 -11.41 1.68 -2.58
N PRO A 58 -12.38 1.25 -1.77
CA PRO A 58 -12.14 1.12 -0.33
C PRO A 58 -10.92 0.29 0.02
N HIS A 59 -10.64 -0.77 -0.74
CA HIS A 59 -9.57 -1.74 -0.49
C HIS A 59 -8.27 -1.49 -1.25
N ALA A 60 -8.25 -0.54 -2.20
CA ALA A 60 -7.05 -0.30 -3.01
C ALA A 60 -7.11 1.06 -3.69
N PHE A 61 -5.95 1.67 -3.87
CA PHE A 61 -5.85 2.89 -4.66
C PHE A 61 -4.56 2.91 -5.48
N ALA A 62 -4.65 3.58 -6.62
CA ALA A 62 -3.52 3.76 -7.52
C ALA A 62 -3.27 5.24 -7.76
N LEU A 63 -1.99 5.62 -7.70
CA LEU A 63 -1.53 6.98 -7.95
C LEU A 63 -0.69 7.03 -9.21
N GLN A 64 -1.01 7.99 -10.08
CA GLN A 64 -0.11 8.38 -11.16
C GLN A 64 0.87 9.39 -10.56
N GLY A 65 2.09 8.96 -10.30
CA GLY A 65 3.10 9.78 -9.67
C GLY A 65 3.51 10.97 -10.55
N ALA A 66 3.71 12.13 -9.92
CA ALA A 66 4.11 13.35 -10.61
C ALA A 66 5.45 13.19 -11.34
N ALA A 67 6.32 12.30 -10.87
CA ALA A 67 7.61 12.00 -11.48
C ALA A 67 7.56 10.84 -12.50
N GLY A 68 6.36 10.35 -12.84
CA GLY A 68 6.18 9.28 -13.82
C GLY A 68 6.17 7.86 -13.26
N THR A 69 6.24 7.69 -11.95
CA THR A 69 6.18 6.39 -11.28
C THR A 69 4.77 6.14 -10.76
N ASP A 70 4.09 5.14 -11.29
CA ASP A 70 2.74 4.79 -10.88
C ASP A 70 2.79 3.75 -9.75
N VAL A 71 2.05 4.00 -8.68
CA VAL A 71 2.11 3.20 -7.45
C VAL A 71 0.72 2.69 -7.09
N LEU A 72 0.62 1.39 -6.80
CA LEU A 72 -0.58 0.76 -6.28
C LEU A 72 -0.38 0.44 -4.80
N VAL A 73 -1.35 0.81 -3.98
CA VAL A 73 -1.44 0.40 -2.57
C VAL A 73 -2.69 -0.45 -2.43
N HIS A 74 -2.51 -1.73 -2.08
CA HIS A 74 -3.61 -2.67 -1.91
C HIS A 74 -3.81 -2.95 -0.43
N VAL A 75 -4.91 -2.47 0.13
CA VAL A 75 -5.16 -2.48 1.58
C VAL A 75 -5.74 -3.83 1.99
N GLY A 76 -4.86 -4.73 2.42
CA GLY A 76 -5.20 -6.11 2.76
C GLY A 76 -5.27 -7.01 1.52
N ILE A 77 -5.43 -8.30 1.77
CA ILE A 77 -5.52 -9.33 0.73
C ILE A 77 -6.94 -9.87 0.67
N ASP A 78 -7.49 -9.96 -0.54
CA ASP A 78 -8.89 -10.37 -0.81
C ASP A 78 -9.94 -9.46 -0.18
N THR A 79 -9.55 -8.29 0.27
CA THR A 79 -10.40 -7.34 0.98
C THR A 79 -11.48 -6.70 0.12
N VAL A 80 -11.41 -6.86 -1.21
CA VAL A 80 -12.51 -6.52 -2.11
C VAL A 80 -13.81 -7.23 -1.69
N LYS A 81 -13.69 -8.41 -1.10
CA LYS A 81 -14.83 -9.22 -0.65
C LYS A 81 -15.56 -8.60 0.55
N LEU A 82 -14.94 -7.64 1.25
CA LEU A 82 -15.56 -6.92 2.37
C LEU A 82 -16.51 -5.82 1.90
N LYS A 83 -16.53 -5.48 0.60
CA LYS A 83 -17.43 -4.50 0.00
C LYS A 83 -17.40 -3.14 0.69
N GLY A 84 -16.22 -2.71 1.12
CA GLY A 84 -16.00 -1.43 1.80
C GLY A 84 -16.25 -1.45 3.30
N GLU A 85 -16.69 -2.55 3.87
CA GLU A 85 -16.90 -2.65 5.31
C GLU A 85 -15.58 -2.60 6.07
N GLY A 86 -15.46 -1.70 7.02
CA GLY A 86 -14.21 -1.46 7.76
C GLY A 86 -13.28 -0.46 7.11
N PHE A 87 -13.69 0.16 6.00
CA PHE A 87 -12.90 1.16 5.26
C PHE A 87 -13.65 2.48 5.19
N THR A 88 -12.91 3.58 5.29
CA THR A 88 -13.46 4.94 5.11
C THR A 88 -12.58 5.69 4.11
N LEU A 89 -13.16 6.13 3.00
CA LEU A 89 -12.45 6.95 2.01
C LEU A 89 -12.25 8.37 2.56
N LEU A 90 -11.03 8.87 2.48
CA LEU A 90 -10.64 10.20 2.96
C LEU A 90 -10.27 11.14 1.81
N ALA A 91 -10.30 10.64 0.58
CA ALA A 91 -10.00 11.38 -0.64
C ALA A 91 -10.96 10.93 -1.73
N ALA A 92 -10.83 11.48 -2.91
CA ALA A 92 -11.66 11.14 -4.07
C ALA A 92 -10.80 10.82 -5.29
N GLU A 93 -11.31 9.96 -6.16
CA GLU A 93 -10.70 9.68 -7.46
C GLU A 93 -10.58 10.98 -8.26
N GLY A 94 -9.42 11.23 -8.83
CA GLY A 94 -9.11 12.48 -9.52
C GLY A 94 -8.41 13.53 -8.68
N ASP A 95 -8.35 13.35 -7.35
CA ASP A 95 -7.66 14.30 -6.48
C ASP A 95 -6.16 14.30 -6.74
N THR A 96 -5.58 15.51 -6.71
CA THR A 96 -4.12 15.70 -6.68
C THR A 96 -3.69 15.71 -5.23
N VAL A 97 -2.74 14.84 -4.87
CA VAL A 97 -2.27 14.67 -3.50
C VAL A 97 -0.76 14.81 -3.42
N ALA A 98 -0.29 15.17 -2.22
CA ALA A 98 1.12 15.09 -1.86
C ALA A 98 1.38 13.83 -1.06
N ALA A 99 2.61 13.32 -1.10
CA ALA A 99 3.00 12.21 -0.23
C ALA A 99 2.69 12.55 1.23
N GLY A 100 2.00 11.64 1.94
CA GLY A 100 1.55 11.88 3.30
C GLY A 100 0.11 12.33 3.44
N ASP A 101 -0.57 12.72 2.34
CA ASP A 101 -1.98 13.07 2.41
C ASP A 101 -2.83 11.84 2.67
N PRO A 102 -3.85 11.92 3.56
CA PRO A 102 -4.73 10.77 3.87
C PRO A 102 -5.53 10.34 2.65
N VAL A 103 -5.63 9.03 2.43
CA VAL A 103 -6.40 8.46 1.32
C VAL A 103 -7.52 7.54 1.81
N VAL A 104 -7.21 6.60 2.68
CA VAL A 104 -8.21 5.67 3.22
C VAL A 104 -7.87 5.31 4.66
N ARG A 105 -8.90 5.19 5.50
CA ARG A 105 -8.76 4.68 6.86
C ARG A 105 -9.32 3.27 6.91
N PHE A 106 -8.62 2.37 7.56
CA PHE A 106 -9.04 0.99 7.72
C PHE A 106 -8.68 0.46 9.09
N THR A 107 -9.35 -0.63 9.50
CA THR A 107 -9.09 -1.27 10.79
C THR A 107 -8.48 -2.65 10.53
N PRO A 108 -7.17 -2.84 10.74
CA PRO A 108 -6.51 -4.12 10.49
C PRO A 108 -7.14 -5.29 11.25
N ALA A 109 -7.54 -5.07 12.51
CA ALA A 109 -8.19 -6.10 13.31
C ALA A 109 -9.51 -6.59 12.70
N ALA A 110 -10.26 -5.71 12.05
CA ALA A 110 -11.51 -6.07 11.37
C ALA A 110 -11.24 -6.96 10.15
N ILE A 111 -10.16 -6.70 9.43
CA ILE A 111 -9.74 -7.51 8.29
C ILE A 111 -9.36 -8.91 8.76
N THR A 112 -8.57 -9.00 9.82
CA THR A 112 -8.17 -10.28 10.43
C THR A 112 -9.37 -11.05 10.95
N ALA A 113 -10.30 -10.37 11.63
CA ALA A 113 -11.51 -10.97 12.15
C ALA A 113 -12.42 -11.54 11.05
N ALA A 114 -12.38 -10.94 9.86
CA ALA A 114 -13.14 -11.43 8.70
C ALA A 114 -12.44 -12.62 7.99
N GLY A 115 -11.25 -13.01 8.43
CA GLY A 115 -10.50 -14.14 7.87
C GLY A 115 -9.51 -13.76 6.76
N TYR A 116 -9.21 -12.48 6.59
CA TYR A 116 -8.29 -11.99 5.55
C TYR A 116 -6.99 -11.48 6.16
N SER A 117 -5.93 -11.44 5.33
CA SER A 117 -4.65 -10.85 5.75
C SER A 117 -4.71 -9.33 5.63
N PRO A 118 -4.31 -8.58 6.67
CA PRO A 118 -4.28 -7.12 6.61
C PRO A 118 -3.02 -6.55 5.97
N VAL A 119 -2.09 -7.38 5.52
CA VAL A 119 -0.84 -6.91 4.90
C VAL A 119 -1.14 -6.07 3.66
N VAL A 120 -0.35 -5.01 3.45
CA VAL A 120 -0.61 -3.99 2.43
C VAL A 120 0.53 -3.94 1.42
N PRO A 121 0.39 -4.58 0.24
CA PRO A 121 1.35 -4.42 -0.84
C PRO A 121 1.43 -2.98 -1.33
N VAL A 122 2.66 -2.51 -1.58
CA VAL A 122 2.97 -1.23 -2.22
C VAL A 122 3.86 -1.55 -3.40
N VAL A 123 3.31 -1.43 -4.61
CA VAL A 123 3.99 -1.87 -5.83
C VAL A 123 4.09 -0.75 -6.86
N VAL A 124 5.15 -0.79 -7.64
CA VAL A 124 5.33 0.08 -8.81
C VAL A 124 4.69 -0.62 -10.01
N LEU A 125 3.56 -0.10 -10.46
CA LEU A 125 2.79 -0.71 -11.55
C LEU A 125 3.62 -0.80 -12.83
N GLY A 126 3.58 -1.97 -13.47
CA GLY A 126 4.28 -2.21 -14.73
C GLY A 126 5.78 -2.39 -14.61
N SER A 127 6.35 -2.37 -13.40
CA SER A 127 7.77 -2.63 -13.20
C SER A 127 8.09 -4.11 -13.37
N THR A 128 9.32 -4.40 -13.80
CA THR A 128 9.77 -5.80 -13.94
C THR A 128 9.99 -6.44 -12.58
N PRO A 129 9.77 -7.77 -12.46
CA PRO A 129 10.05 -8.46 -11.20
C PRO A 129 11.47 -8.20 -10.70
N ASP A 130 11.61 -8.06 -9.39
CA ASP A 130 12.87 -7.85 -8.69
C ASP A 130 13.57 -6.50 -8.99
N SER A 131 12.87 -5.57 -9.65
CA SER A 131 13.46 -4.27 -10.02
C SER A 131 13.42 -3.23 -8.90
N VAL A 132 12.68 -3.47 -7.81
CA VAL A 132 12.57 -2.54 -6.68
C VAL A 132 13.53 -2.93 -5.57
N PRO A 133 14.34 -1.96 -5.04
CA PRO A 133 15.24 -2.23 -3.93
C PRO A 133 14.52 -2.77 -2.70
N GLN A 134 15.11 -3.77 -2.05
CA GLN A 134 14.52 -4.49 -0.90
C GLN A 134 15.20 -4.12 0.43
N GLY A 135 15.87 -2.97 0.51
CA GLY A 135 16.68 -2.58 1.66
C GLY A 135 15.90 -2.41 2.96
N THR A 136 14.61 -2.08 2.89
CA THR A 136 13.76 -1.92 4.08
C THR A 136 13.09 -3.22 4.53
N VAL A 137 13.11 -4.27 3.70
CA VAL A 137 12.52 -5.57 4.07
C VAL A 137 13.22 -6.11 5.32
N GLY A 138 12.43 -6.53 6.31
CA GLY A 138 12.93 -6.99 7.60
C GLY A 138 13.11 -5.88 8.63
N THR A 139 12.82 -4.63 8.27
CA THR A 139 12.84 -3.50 9.21
C THR A 139 11.44 -3.03 9.53
N THR A 140 11.29 -2.20 10.55
CA THR A 140 10.04 -1.50 10.85
C THR A 140 10.19 -0.04 10.46
N VAL A 141 9.28 0.47 9.64
CA VAL A 141 9.27 1.86 9.22
C VAL A 141 8.30 2.68 10.05
N ALA A 142 8.65 3.95 10.27
CA ALA A 142 7.78 4.92 10.91
C ALA A 142 7.01 5.70 9.84
N GLU A 143 5.95 6.39 10.25
CA GLU A 143 5.18 7.27 9.37
C GLU A 143 6.10 8.26 8.66
N GLY A 144 5.96 8.38 7.35
CA GLY A 144 6.78 9.26 6.51
C GLY A 144 8.10 8.68 6.03
N ASP A 145 8.51 7.51 6.53
CA ASP A 145 9.76 6.89 6.09
C ASP A 145 9.68 6.41 4.65
N ALA A 146 10.83 6.42 3.97
CA ALA A 146 10.95 5.85 2.63
C ALA A 146 10.88 4.32 2.70
N LEU A 147 10.15 3.72 1.77
CA LEU A 147 10.16 2.27 1.56
C LEU A 147 11.25 1.88 0.56
N PHE A 148 11.34 2.62 -0.53
CA PHE A 148 12.34 2.39 -1.57
C PHE A 148 12.40 3.60 -2.49
N GLU A 149 13.41 3.59 -3.35
CA GLU A 149 13.65 4.66 -4.32
C GLU A 149 13.83 4.05 -5.70
N VAL A 150 13.12 4.58 -6.68
CA VAL A 150 13.13 4.08 -8.07
C VAL A 150 13.25 5.19 -9.08
#